data_625f8bd65b561018ae814037c5d5a4a3
#
_entry.id   625f8bd65b561018ae814037c5d5a4a3
#
_cell.length_a   1.000
_cell.length_b   1.000
_cell.length_c   1.000
_cell.angle_alpha   90.00
_cell.angle_beta   90.00
_cell.angle_gamma   90.00
#
_symmetry.space_group_name_H-M   'P 1'
#
loop_
_entity.id
_entity.type
_entity.pdbx_description
1 polymer ?
#
loop_
_entity_poly.entity_id
_entity_poly.type
_entity_poly.pdbx_seq_one_letter_code
_entity_poly.pdbx_strand_id
1 'polypeptide(L)'
;MYIPNLTIVSIMRGCNNMCSFCVVPFTRGRERSRDMTSIVAEISKLYIEDGVREVVLLGQNVNGFHDTSSQSALLYPTNTQYSTSSAGFTNLFQSRNRDKPGARFSDLLLAIAAISPDLRVRFTSPHPKDFPFDVLSAVASQSNICASLHLPVQSGSNSVLARMRRGYTREAYLELVKTARSMIPNLKISTDIITGFCGETEEEHRDTLQLMEEIRYDQAFMFAYSLREKTHAARVMVDDVPAEVKGRRLQEIIEVFRRNIIAKNKEVESGSLHLVLVEGLSTKATADNPTLTGRTDGNQRVVFETAQYNDTTGQTSSVIKPFDCASRDFDDRHLSRDEVLGLLHPHSTYTPTLDHYSSTNFKGAYVVVKILEASNTKLTGIALGGCSAQDWYNRGSFQG
;
A
#
# COMPACT_ATOMS: atom_id res chain seq x y z
N MET A 1 -4.15 -13.18 12.27
CA MET A 1 -4.79 -13.77 11.08
C MET A 1 -3.64 -14.19 10.17
N TYR A 2 -3.38 -15.48 10.05
CA TYR A 2 -2.32 -16.02 9.20
C TYR A 2 -2.85 -16.06 7.76
N ILE A 3 -2.31 -15.23 6.88
CA ILE A 3 -2.58 -15.29 5.43
C ILE A 3 -1.41 -16.06 4.83
N PRO A 4 -1.59 -17.29 4.33
CA PRO A 4 -0.47 -18.21 4.01
C PRO A 4 0.47 -17.70 2.95
N ASN A 5 0.46 -16.64 2.33
CA ASN A 5 1.39 -16.15 1.31
C ASN A 5 1.73 -14.67 1.46
N LEU A 6 1.26 -14.06 2.56
CA LEU A 6 1.58 -12.71 2.97
C LEU A 6 2.14 -12.78 4.38
N THR A 7 3.29 -12.16 4.61
CA THR A 7 3.87 -12.07 5.94
C THR A 7 4.29 -10.65 6.29
N ILE A 8 4.33 -10.37 7.58
CA ILE A 8 4.75 -9.07 8.10
C ILE A 8 6.11 -9.24 8.75
N VAL A 9 7.11 -8.52 8.27
CA VAL A 9 8.47 -8.54 8.79
C VAL A 9 8.78 -7.22 9.48
N SER A 10 9.07 -7.28 10.79
CA SER A 10 9.49 -6.10 11.53
C SER A 10 10.94 -5.75 11.19
N ILE A 11 11.16 -4.55 10.66
CA ILE A 11 12.49 -4.06 10.27
C ILE A 11 13.10 -3.12 11.32
N MET A 12 12.26 -2.50 12.15
CA MET A 12 12.67 -1.57 13.18
C MET A 12 11.64 -1.44 14.30
N ARG A 13 12.06 -0.87 15.43
CA ARG A 13 11.20 -0.57 16.59
C ARG A 13 11.41 0.85 17.05
N GLY A 14 10.35 1.45 17.63
CA GLY A 14 10.37 2.79 18.18
C GLY A 14 10.36 3.89 17.13
N CYS A 15 10.32 5.14 17.56
CA CYS A 15 10.26 6.29 16.69
C CYS A 15 10.91 7.50 17.37
N ASN A 16 11.74 8.26 16.65
CA ASN A 16 12.35 9.49 17.13
C ASN A 16 11.49 10.73 16.87
N ASN A 17 10.39 10.59 16.12
CA ASN A 17 9.44 11.68 15.90
C ASN A 17 8.61 11.89 17.17
N MET A 18 8.61 13.13 17.66
CA MET A 18 7.91 13.50 18.89
C MET A 18 6.60 14.24 18.55
N CYS A 19 5.77 13.62 17.68
CA CYS A 19 4.43 14.14 17.37
C CYS A 19 3.63 14.29 18.67
N SER A 20 2.97 15.44 18.86
CA SER A 20 2.41 15.83 20.16
C SER A 20 1.31 14.89 20.68
N PHE A 21 0.60 14.21 19.77
CA PHE A 21 -0.48 13.25 20.08
C PHE A 21 -0.02 11.80 20.27
N CYS A 22 1.25 11.50 19.94
CA CYS A 22 1.70 10.11 19.75
C CYS A 22 2.33 9.53 21.02
N VAL A 23 1.90 8.30 21.38
CA VAL A 23 2.44 7.56 22.53
C VAL A 23 3.65 6.67 22.20
N VAL A 24 3.94 6.45 20.92
CA VAL A 24 4.97 5.51 20.45
C VAL A 24 6.34 5.73 21.11
N PRO A 25 6.89 6.95 21.22
CA PRO A 25 8.18 7.15 21.86
C PRO A 25 8.22 6.69 23.33
N PHE A 26 7.06 6.69 24.00
CA PHE A 26 6.92 6.33 25.42
C PHE A 26 6.63 4.84 25.63
N THR A 27 6.03 4.18 24.64
CA THR A 27 5.62 2.77 24.73
C THR A 27 6.58 1.83 24.02
N ARG A 28 7.19 2.25 22.92
CA ARG A 28 8.12 1.46 22.08
C ARG A 28 9.56 1.95 22.17
N GLY A 29 9.77 3.13 22.75
CA GLY A 29 11.08 3.75 22.94
C GLY A 29 11.65 4.43 21.71
N ARG A 30 12.95 4.71 21.74
CA ARG A 30 13.70 5.31 20.64
C ARG A 30 13.82 4.34 19.47
N GLU A 31 14.00 4.90 18.29
CA GLU A 31 14.20 4.20 17.03
C GLU A 31 15.43 3.28 17.09
N ARG A 32 15.25 2.02 16.69
CA ARG A 32 16.28 0.99 16.55
C ARG A 32 15.97 0.15 15.33
N SER A 33 16.81 0.24 14.33
CA SER A 33 16.75 -0.61 13.14
C SER A 33 17.35 -1.99 13.44
N ARG A 34 16.85 -2.99 12.73
CA ARG A 34 17.46 -4.32 12.69
C ARG A 34 18.62 -4.30 11.68
N ASP A 35 19.49 -5.28 11.80
CA ASP A 35 20.52 -5.56 10.83
C ASP A 35 19.90 -5.93 9.46
N MET A 36 20.36 -5.29 8.39
CA MET A 36 19.82 -5.46 7.04
C MET A 36 20.02 -6.88 6.53
N THR A 37 21.20 -7.48 6.78
CA THR A 37 21.51 -8.83 6.36
C THR A 37 20.56 -9.85 6.99
N SER A 38 20.25 -9.66 8.28
CA SER A 38 19.28 -10.48 9.01
C SER A 38 17.87 -10.39 8.41
N ILE A 39 17.44 -9.20 8.01
CA ILE A 39 16.11 -9.00 7.40
C ILE A 39 16.03 -9.68 6.04
N VAL A 40 17.05 -9.47 5.21
CA VAL A 40 17.10 -10.06 3.85
C VAL A 40 17.14 -11.59 3.94
N ALA A 41 17.95 -12.16 4.84
CA ALA A 41 18.02 -13.60 5.05
C ALA A 41 16.68 -14.20 5.52
N GLU A 42 15.99 -13.54 6.47
CA GLU A 42 14.64 -13.94 6.92
C GLU A 42 13.64 -13.96 5.76
N ILE A 43 13.59 -12.89 4.96
CA ILE A 43 12.65 -12.78 3.84
C ILE A 43 12.98 -13.79 2.74
N SER A 44 14.27 -14.01 2.45
CA SER A 44 14.71 -15.06 1.49
C SER A 44 14.23 -16.44 1.92
N LYS A 45 14.37 -16.76 3.20
CA LYS A 45 13.91 -18.02 3.77
C LYS A 45 12.38 -18.17 3.64
N LEU A 46 11.62 -17.15 4.02
CA LEU A 46 10.16 -17.13 3.92
C LEU A 46 9.69 -17.31 2.46
N TYR A 47 10.38 -16.70 1.50
CA TYR A 47 10.06 -16.86 0.09
C TYR A 47 10.34 -18.27 -0.43
N ILE A 48 11.52 -18.84 -0.11
CA ILE A 48 11.99 -20.13 -0.65
C ILE A 48 11.32 -21.31 0.06
N GLU A 49 11.28 -21.30 1.41
CA GLU A 49 10.84 -22.45 2.20
C GLU A 49 9.33 -22.41 2.48
N ASP A 50 8.77 -21.23 2.77
CA ASP A 50 7.36 -21.09 3.18
C ASP A 50 6.44 -20.63 2.05
N GLY A 51 6.98 -20.37 0.86
CA GLY A 51 6.21 -19.99 -0.33
C GLY A 51 5.56 -18.61 -0.23
N VAL A 52 6.08 -17.72 0.62
CA VAL A 52 5.58 -16.34 0.76
C VAL A 52 5.75 -15.60 -0.56
N ARG A 53 4.70 -14.87 -0.99
CA ARG A 53 4.69 -14.07 -2.23
C ARG A 53 4.57 -12.58 -2.00
N GLU A 54 4.18 -12.17 -0.79
CA GLU A 54 4.13 -10.75 -0.43
C GLU A 54 4.68 -10.55 0.98
N VAL A 55 5.59 -9.57 1.15
CA VAL A 55 6.09 -9.14 2.46
C VAL A 55 5.66 -7.70 2.73
N VAL A 56 5.23 -7.45 3.97
CA VAL A 56 4.94 -6.10 4.46
C VAL A 56 6.00 -5.73 5.49
N LEU A 57 6.83 -4.74 5.17
CA LEU A 57 7.84 -4.22 6.08
C LEU A 57 7.19 -3.34 7.13
N LEU A 58 7.35 -3.72 8.40
CA LEU A 58 6.70 -3.08 9.54
C LEU A 58 7.70 -2.36 10.43
N GLY A 59 7.33 -1.16 10.82
CA GLY A 59 7.99 -0.33 11.84
C GLY A 59 7.07 0.78 12.29
N GLN A 60 7.56 1.68 13.16
CA GLN A 60 6.83 2.85 13.59
C GLN A 60 7.23 4.12 12.81
N ASN A 61 8.29 4.03 12.00
CA ASN A 61 8.78 5.06 11.07
C ASN A 61 9.71 4.38 10.06
N VAL A 62 9.19 3.50 9.19
CA VAL A 62 10.01 2.60 8.35
C VAL A 62 11.01 3.34 7.45
N ASN A 63 10.66 4.51 6.95
CA ASN A 63 11.55 5.32 6.13
C ASN A 63 12.67 6.02 6.93
N GLY A 64 12.63 5.95 8.26
CA GLY A 64 13.75 6.28 9.13
C GLY A 64 14.74 5.13 9.34
N PHE A 65 14.52 3.95 8.72
CA PHE A 65 15.43 2.80 8.85
C PHE A 65 16.88 3.18 8.53
N HIS A 66 17.78 2.78 9.44
CA HIS A 66 19.21 2.99 9.29
C HIS A 66 19.96 1.91 10.05
N ASP A 67 20.55 0.98 9.30
CA ASP A 67 21.44 -0.04 9.85
C ASP A 67 22.88 0.51 9.93
N THR A 68 23.34 0.72 11.15
CA THR A 68 24.69 1.24 11.42
C THR A 68 25.62 0.14 11.96
N SER A 69 25.33 -1.14 11.72
CA SER A 69 26.22 -2.25 12.06
C SER A 69 27.56 -2.10 11.32
N SER A 70 28.62 -2.69 11.87
CA SER A 70 29.94 -2.59 11.29
C SER A 70 30.00 -3.14 9.86
N GLN A 71 29.27 -4.22 9.59
CA GLN A 71 29.16 -4.80 8.27
C GLN A 71 28.43 -3.86 7.30
N SER A 72 27.32 -3.28 7.72
CA SER A 72 26.55 -2.34 6.91
C SER A 72 27.36 -1.07 6.63
N ALA A 73 28.10 -0.55 7.61
CA ALA A 73 28.95 0.64 7.45
C ALA A 73 30.09 0.42 6.44
N LEU A 74 30.60 -0.81 6.32
CA LEU A 74 31.62 -1.17 5.32
C LEU A 74 31.04 -1.25 3.91
N LEU A 75 29.83 -1.79 3.76
CA LEU A 75 29.17 -1.94 2.45
C LEU A 75 28.58 -0.63 1.94
N TYR A 76 28.15 0.25 2.84
CA TYR A 76 27.52 1.54 2.55
C TYR A 76 28.31 2.69 3.22
N PRO A 77 29.56 2.94 2.78
CA PRO A 77 30.47 3.88 3.45
C PRO A 77 30.12 5.35 3.21
N THR A 78 29.35 5.63 2.17
CA THR A 78 29.03 7.00 1.78
C THR A 78 27.74 7.48 2.44
N ASN A 79 27.81 8.65 3.07
CA ASN A 79 26.66 9.50 3.31
C ASN A 79 26.10 9.93 1.95
N THR A 80 25.24 9.17 1.33
CA THR A 80 24.30 9.76 0.37
C THR A 80 23.59 10.85 1.15
N GLN A 81 23.80 12.09 0.74
CA GLN A 81 23.14 13.23 1.36
C GLN A 81 21.64 12.92 1.40
N TYR A 82 21.15 12.72 2.61
CA TYR A 82 19.73 12.49 2.86
C TYR A 82 19.02 13.80 2.46
N SER A 83 18.82 13.95 1.16
CA SER A 83 18.09 15.07 0.60
C SER A 83 16.65 14.94 1.06
N THR A 84 16.32 15.58 2.16
CA THR A 84 14.93 15.82 2.50
C THR A 84 14.33 16.61 1.37
N SER A 85 13.35 16.02 0.74
CA SER A 85 12.57 16.64 -0.31
C SER A 85 12.10 18.02 0.12
N SER A 86 12.34 19.02 -0.71
CA SER A 86 11.70 20.33 -0.81
C SER A 86 11.68 21.25 0.45
N ALA A 87 11.58 22.55 0.18
CA ALA A 87 11.31 23.61 1.17
C ALA A 87 10.03 23.30 1.97
N GLY A 88 10.05 23.55 3.28
CA GLY A 88 8.89 23.36 4.16
C GLY A 88 8.93 22.11 5.03
N PHE A 89 9.93 21.23 4.88
CA PHE A 89 10.21 20.15 5.84
C PHE A 89 11.24 20.61 6.87
N THR A 90 10.86 20.61 8.13
CA THR A 90 11.77 21.00 9.23
C THR A 90 12.19 19.77 10.03
N ASN A 91 13.49 19.62 10.23
CA ASN A 91 14.05 18.54 11.04
C ASN A 91 13.98 18.90 12.54
N LEU A 92 12.78 18.89 13.13
CA LEU A 92 12.60 19.21 14.55
C LEU A 92 13.33 18.25 15.49
N PHE A 93 13.50 17.00 15.07
CA PHE A 93 14.16 15.95 15.85
C PHE A 93 15.06 15.09 14.96
N GLN A 94 16.28 15.57 14.71
CA GLN A 94 17.27 14.81 13.94
C GLN A 94 17.76 13.59 14.75
N SER A 95 17.84 12.43 14.13
CA SER A 95 18.58 11.30 14.69
C SER A 95 20.06 11.66 14.77
N ARG A 96 20.71 11.47 15.94
CA ARG A 96 22.15 11.67 16.12
C ARG A 96 23.01 10.78 15.20
N ASN A 97 22.41 9.79 14.57
CA ASN A 97 23.08 8.83 13.69
C ASN A 97 22.91 9.17 12.20
N ARG A 98 22.27 10.28 11.84
CA ARG A 98 21.93 10.60 10.46
C ARG A 98 23.14 10.63 9.53
N ASP A 99 24.27 11.10 10.04
CA ASP A 99 25.51 11.28 9.28
C ASP A 99 26.44 10.06 9.33
N LYS A 100 26.05 8.99 10.05
CA LYS A 100 26.83 7.77 10.12
C LYS A 100 26.70 6.94 8.84
N PRO A 101 27.78 6.24 8.43
CA PRO A 101 27.72 5.23 7.38
C PRO A 101 26.71 4.13 7.74
N GLY A 102 26.16 3.45 6.72
CA GLY A 102 25.27 2.33 6.88
C GLY A 102 24.08 2.37 5.93
N ALA A 103 23.43 1.23 5.77
CA ALA A 103 22.33 1.05 4.84
C ALA A 103 21.07 1.82 5.29
N ARG A 104 20.42 2.43 4.33
CA ARG A 104 19.18 3.20 4.49
C ARG A 104 17.97 2.39 4.03
N PHE A 105 16.79 2.97 4.18
CA PHE A 105 15.55 2.30 3.81
C PHE A 105 15.47 1.98 2.30
N SER A 106 15.96 2.86 1.43
CA SER A 106 16.08 2.61 0.00
C SER A 106 16.98 1.40 -0.32
N ASP A 107 18.12 1.28 0.37
CA ASP A 107 19.04 0.15 0.19
C ASP A 107 18.37 -1.17 0.60
N LEU A 108 17.64 -1.16 1.73
CA LEU A 108 16.89 -2.31 2.19
C LEU A 108 15.79 -2.71 1.19
N LEU A 109 15.04 -1.74 0.65
CA LEU A 109 14.00 -2.00 -0.35
C LEU A 109 14.58 -2.67 -1.59
N LEU A 110 15.68 -2.13 -2.13
CA LEU A 110 16.36 -2.68 -3.31
C LEU A 110 16.89 -4.09 -3.05
N ALA A 111 17.50 -4.33 -1.89
CA ALA A 111 18.02 -5.65 -1.53
C ALA A 111 16.92 -6.70 -1.39
N ILE A 112 15.77 -6.34 -0.83
CA ILE A 112 14.60 -7.24 -0.73
C ILE A 112 13.98 -7.48 -2.11
N ALA A 113 13.84 -6.44 -2.93
CA ALA A 113 13.31 -6.56 -4.28
C ALA A 113 14.16 -7.49 -5.18
N ALA A 114 15.46 -7.52 -4.95
CA ALA A 114 16.42 -8.38 -5.67
C ALA A 114 16.29 -9.88 -5.30
N ILE A 115 15.57 -10.26 -4.23
CA ILE A 115 15.39 -11.67 -3.86
C ILE A 115 14.65 -12.43 -4.96
N SER A 116 13.57 -11.85 -5.48
CA SER A 116 12.81 -12.41 -6.59
C SER A 116 11.87 -11.36 -7.19
N PRO A 117 11.74 -11.31 -8.52
CA PRO A 117 10.74 -10.45 -9.18
C PRO A 117 9.29 -10.84 -8.86
N ASP A 118 9.04 -12.08 -8.40
CA ASP A 118 7.73 -12.57 -7.98
C ASP A 118 7.42 -12.32 -6.50
N LEU A 119 8.33 -11.71 -5.76
CA LEU A 119 8.11 -11.30 -4.37
C LEU A 119 7.62 -9.86 -4.33
N ARG A 120 6.35 -9.64 -3.98
CA ARG A 120 5.82 -8.29 -3.72
C ARG A 120 6.34 -7.72 -2.41
N VAL A 121 6.78 -6.47 -2.47
CA VAL A 121 7.29 -5.74 -1.31
C VAL A 121 6.37 -4.56 -1.01
N ARG A 122 5.81 -4.54 0.20
CA ARG A 122 5.06 -3.40 0.76
C ARG A 122 5.73 -2.90 2.01
N PHE A 123 5.42 -1.69 2.37
CA PHE A 123 5.81 -1.14 3.66
C PHE A 123 4.72 -0.25 4.24
N THR A 124 4.72 -0.10 5.55
CA THR A 124 3.71 0.67 6.28
C THR A 124 4.35 1.62 7.27
N SER A 125 3.58 2.61 7.71
CA SER A 125 3.97 3.58 8.75
C SER A 125 5.20 4.45 8.42
N PRO A 126 5.41 4.91 7.18
CA PRO A 126 6.40 5.94 6.94
C PRO A 126 5.93 7.29 7.48
N HIS A 127 6.86 8.18 7.80
CA HIS A 127 6.54 9.56 8.15
C HIS A 127 6.82 10.47 6.94
N PRO A 128 5.89 11.35 6.52
CA PRO A 128 6.05 12.19 5.33
C PRO A 128 7.33 13.02 5.31
N LYS A 129 7.80 13.55 6.47
CA LYS A 129 9.03 14.32 6.54
C LYS A 129 10.32 13.54 6.28
N ASP A 130 10.27 12.22 6.44
CA ASP A 130 11.42 11.33 6.26
C ASP A 130 11.34 10.56 4.92
N PHE A 131 10.73 11.17 3.90
CA PHE A 131 10.58 10.59 2.57
C PHE A 131 11.63 11.14 1.60
N PRO A 132 12.85 10.55 1.55
CA PRO A 132 13.87 11.01 0.63
C PRO A 132 13.55 10.56 -0.79
N PHE A 133 14.11 11.29 -1.77
CA PHE A 133 13.96 10.98 -3.18
C PHE A 133 14.38 9.54 -3.53
N ASP A 134 15.40 9.01 -2.87
CA ASP A 134 15.90 7.64 -3.08
C ASP A 134 14.86 6.57 -2.82
N VAL A 135 13.97 6.76 -1.83
CA VAL A 135 12.87 5.83 -1.55
C VAL A 135 11.84 5.86 -2.66
N LEU A 136 11.47 7.07 -3.16
CA LEU A 136 10.56 7.19 -4.30
C LEU A 136 11.18 6.58 -5.55
N SER A 137 12.48 6.80 -5.77
CA SER A 137 13.24 6.22 -6.88
C SER A 137 13.28 4.69 -6.80
N ALA A 138 13.50 4.12 -5.61
CA ALA A 138 13.46 2.66 -5.42
C ALA A 138 12.09 2.07 -5.76
N VAL A 139 10.99 2.72 -5.30
CA VAL A 139 9.62 2.28 -5.63
C VAL A 139 9.35 2.42 -7.13
N ALA A 140 9.83 3.48 -7.77
CA ALA A 140 9.61 3.72 -9.20
C ALA A 140 10.40 2.75 -10.11
N SER A 141 11.60 2.34 -9.67
CA SER A 141 12.52 1.53 -10.48
C SER A 141 12.31 0.02 -10.36
N GLN A 142 11.65 -0.44 -9.28
CA GLN A 142 11.43 -1.86 -9.02
C GLN A 142 9.97 -2.22 -9.14
N SER A 143 9.62 -2.99 -10.15
CA SER A 143 8.24 -3.38 -10.44
C SER A 143 7.56 -4.22 -9.35
N ASN A 144 8.34 -4.93 -8.55
CA ASN A 144 7.85 -5.75 -7.44
C ASN A 144 7.79 -5.00 -6.10
N ILE A 145 8.23 -3.73 -6.04
CA ILE A 145 7.89 -2.85 -4.92
C ILE A 145 6.54 -2.19 -5.24
N CYS A 146 5.53 -2.50 -4.46
CA CYS A 146 4.16 -2.11 -4.75
C CYS A 146 3.98 -0.59 -4.86
N ALA A 147 3.30 -0.12 -5.90
CA ALA A 147 2.94 1.28 -6.14
C ALA A 147 1.83 1.75 -5.16
N SER A 148 2.08 1.63 -3.88
CA SER A 148 1.15 1.97 -2.80
C SER A 148 1.90 2.59 -1.62
N LEU A 149 1.66 3.86 -1.37
CA LEU A 149 2.29 4.61 -0.29
C LEU A 149 1.28 5.01 0.78
N HIS A 150 1.63 4.76 2.03
CA HIS A 150 0.90 5.30 3.17
C HIS A 150 1.56 6.59 3.65
N LEU A 151 0.91 7.73 3.44
CA LEU A 151 1.43 9.06 3.77
C LEU A 151 0.51 9.74 4.80
N PRO A 152 0.67 9.46 6.12
CA PRO A 152 -0.22 9.96 7.15
C PRO A 152 -0.06 11.47 7.37
N VAL A 153 -0.94 12.28 6.76
CA VAL A 153 -0.89 13.74 6.87
C VAL A 153 -1.32 14.25 8.24
N GLN A 154 -2.33 13.63 8.82
CA GLN A 154 -3.01 13.93 10.09
C GLN A 154 -3.96 15.15 10.03
N SER A 155 -3.62 16.25 9.38
CA SER A 155 -4.47 17.43 9.18
C SER A 155 -4.07 18.18 7.91
N GLY A 156 -5.00 18.93 7.33
CA GLY A 156 -4.77 19.82 6.18
C GLY A 156 -4.41 21.25 6.58
N SER A 157 -4.43 21.59 7.89
CA SER A 157 -4.15 22.95 8.37
C SER A 157 -2.72 23.07 8.90
N ASN A 158 -1.99 24.10 8.45
CA ASN A 158 -0.62 24.36 8.88
C ASN A 158 -0.51 24.61 10.39
N SER A 159 -1.47 25.30 10.98
CA SER A 159 -1.50 25.58 12.42
C SER A 159 -1.72 24.30 13.24
N VAL A 160 -2.61 23.40 12.79
CA VAL A 160 -2.81 22.08 13.41
C VAL A 160 -1.55 21.21 13.26
N LEU A 161 -0.95 21.16 12.06
CA LEU A 161 0.29 20.43 11.82
C LEU A 161 1.44 20.92 12.73
N ALA A 162 1.53 22.24 12.95
CA ALA A 162 2.50 22.82 13.86
C ALA A 162 2.23 22.40 15.32
N ARG A 163 0.96 22.46 15.79
CA ARG A 163 0.56 21.99 17.12
C ARG A 163 0.80 20.48 17.28
N MET A 164 0.57 19.69 16.23
CA MET A 164 0.86 18.26 16.18
C MET A 164 2.36 17.95 16.08
N ARG A 165 3.21 18.93 15.86
CA ARG A 165 4.67 18.78 15.67
C ARG A 165 5.01 17.85 14.50
N ARG A 166 4.33 18.04 13.37
CA ARG A 166 4.55 17.18 12.19
C ARG A 166 5.85 17.49 11.45
N GLY A 167 6.39 18.69 11.58
CA GLY A 167 7.65 19.09 10.96
C GLY A 167 7.56 19.34 9.45
N TYR A 168 6.38 19.61 8.94
CA TYR A 168 6.12 20.02 7.56
C TYR A 168 4.83 20.85 7.47
N THR A 169 4.72 21.59 6.37
CA THR A 169 3.52 22.35 6.02
C THR A 169 2.63 21.56 5.05
N ARG A 170 1.39 22.03 4.88
CA ARG A 170 0.44 21.49 3.86
C ARG A 170 1.06 21.54 2.47
N GLU A 171 1.70 22.64 2.11
CA GLU A 171 2.29 22.87 0.79
C GLU A 171 3.44 21.89 0.52
N ALA A 172 4.31 21.67 1.51
CA ALA A 172 5.38 20.68 1.43
C ALA A 172 4.83 19.26 1.27
N TYR A 173 3.75 18.93 1.97
CA TYR A 173 3.09 17.65 1.83
C TYR A 173 2.45 17.47 0.45
N LEU A 174 1.79 18.51 -0.09
CA LEU A 174 1.22 18.48 -1.46
C LEU A 174 2.31 18.29 -2.52
N GLU A 175 3.46 18.96 -2.37
CA GLU A 175 4.59 18.79 -3.28
C GLU A 175 5.18 17.38 -3.20
N LEU A 176 5.25 16.77 -2.02
CA LEU A 176 5.65 15.36 -1.86
C LEU A 176 4.68 14.43 -2.61
N VAL A 177 3.37 14.64 -2.45
CA VAL A 177 2.35 13.83 -3.16
C VAL A 177 2.46 13.99 -4.67
N LYS A 178 2.63 15.22 -5.15
CA LYS A 178 2.81 15.52 -6.58
C LYS A 178 4.07 14.84 -7.14
N THR A 179 5.19 14.98 -6.45
CA THR A 179 6.46 14.33 -6.82
C THR A 179 6.32 12.82 -6.86
N ALA A 180 5.73 12.21 -5.82
CA ALA A 180 5.52 10.78 -5.78
C ALA A 180 4.66 10.28 -6.96
N ARG A 181 3.56 10.99 -7.29
CA ARG A 181 2.69 10.64 -8.43
C ARG A 181 3.37 10.84 -9.79
N SER A 182 4.28 11.82 -9.91
CA SER A 182 5.02 12.02 -11.16
C SER A 182 6.10 10.95 -11.40
N MET A 183 6.64 10.39 -10.31
CA MET A 183 7.69 9.36 -10.38
C MET A 183 7.13 7.93 -10.48
N ILE A 184 6.02 7.66 -9.82
CA ILE A 184 5.47 6.30 -9.69
C ILE A 184 4.14 6.23 -10.43
N PRO A 185 4.08 5.56 -11.60
CA PRO A 185 2.84 5.38 -12.35
C PRO A 185 1.77 4.65 -11.52
N ASN A 186 0.53 5.06 -11.66
CA ASN A 186 -0.64 4.46 -11.00
C ASN A 186 -0.54 4.40 -9.46
N LEU A 187 0.27 5.26 -8.85
CA LEU A 187 0.49 5.31 -7.41
C LEU A 187 -0.82 5.45 -6.64
N LYS A 188 -1.07 4.55 -5.71
CA LYS A 188 -2.14 4.62 -4.74
C LYS A 188 -1.63 5.22 -3.43
N ILE A 189 -2.36 6.19 -2.89
CA ILE A 189 -1.97 6.89 -1.67
C ILE A 189 -3.02 6.69 -0.60
N SER A 190 -2.58 6.19 0.54
CA SER A 190 -3.39 6.12 1.77
C SER A 190 -2.88 7.12 2.81
N THR A 191 -3.77 7.52 3.73
CA THR A 191 -3.44 8.52 4.76
C THR A 191 -4.16 8.23 6.08
N ASP A 192 -3.65 8.82 7.16
CA ASP A 192 -4.36 8.98 8.43
C ASP A 192 -4.77 10.43 8.61
N ILE A 193 -5.97 10.65 9.16
CA ILE A 193 -6.51 11.98 9.50
C ILE A 193 -7.09 11.94 10.90
N ILE A 194 -6.72 12.93 11.71
CA ILE A 194 -7.27 13.16 13.04
C ILE A 194 -8.02 14.49 13.02
N THR A 195 -9.30 14.44 13.36
CA THR A 195 -10.16 15.62 13.48
C THR A 195 -10.46 15.94 14.93
N GLY A 196 -10.67 17.21 15.25
CA GLY A 196 -10.95 17.68 16.61
C GLY A 196 -9.73 17.64 17.52
N PHE A 197 -8.51 17.86 16.97
CA PHE A 197 -7.31 18.01 17.78
C PHE A 197 -7.39 19.28 18.64
N CYS A 198 -6.67 19.34 19.75
CA CYS A 198 -6.66 20.45 20.70
C CYS A 198 -6.64 21.83 19.99
N GLY A 199 -7.65 22.66 20.25
CA GLY A 199 -7.80 23.98 19.69
C GLY A 199 -8.16 24.03 18.20
N GLU A 200 -8.57 22.94 17.58
CA GLU A 200 -8.92 22.94 16.15
C GLU A 200 -10.19 23.74 15.91
N THR A 201 -10.09 24.78 15.06
CA THR A 201 -11.20 25.65 14.65
C THR A 201 -11.98 25.05 13.47
N GLU A 202 -13.13 25.68 13.14
CA GLU A 202 -13.91 25.29 11.93
C GLU A 202 -13.16 25.60 10.63
N GLU A 203 -12.35 26.65 10.62
CA GLU A 203 -11.53 27.01 9.46
C GLU A 203 -10.43 25.98 9.23
N GLU A 204 -9.73 25.58 10.29
CA GLU A 204 -8.68 24.54 10.24
C GLU A 204 -9.24 23.17 9.84
N HIS A 205 -10.45 22.85 10.27
CA HIS A 205 -11.16 21.65 9.82
C HIS A 205 -11.49 21.73 8.32
N ARG A 206 -11.95 22.89 7.84
CA ARG A 206 -12.23 23.13 6.42
C ARG A 206 -10.98 22.98 5.55
N ASP A 207 -9.81 23.41 6.03
CA ASP A 207 -8.53 23.18 5.36
C ASP A 207 -8.27 21.67 5.14
N THR A 208 -8.64 20.86 6.13
CA THR A 208 -8.48 19.40 6.05
C THR A 208 -9.42 18.79 5.00
N LEU A 209 -10.69 19.23 4.95
CA LEU A 209 -11.64 18.81 3.91
C LEU A 209 -11.15 19.18 2.50
N GLN A 210 -10.65 20.40 2.32
CA GLN A 210 -10.09 20.87 1.04
C GLN A 210 -8.87 20.05 0.62
N LEU A 211 -7.97 19.72 1.54
CA LEU A 211 -6.82 18.85 1.25
C LEU A 211 -7.27 17.48 0.74
N MET A 212 -8.30 16.91 1.34
CA MET A 212 -8.84 15.60 0.92
C MET A 212 -9.46 15.65 -0.47
N GLU A 213 -10.16 16.75 -0.80
CA GLU A 213 -10.72 16.98 -2.14
C GLU A 213 -9.63 17.13 -3.20
N GLU A 214 -8.55 17.84 -2.86
CA GLU A 214 -7.42 18.08 -3.76
C GLU A 214 -6.63 16.80 -4.06
N ILE A 215 -6.33 15.98 -3.03
CA ILE A 215 -5.50 14.79 -3.20
C ILE A 215 -6.28 13.60 -3.73
N ARG A 216 -7.56 13.44 -3.35
CA ARG A 216 -8.40 12.27 -3.70
C ARG A 216 -7.69 10.96 -3.34
N TYR A 217 -7.52 10.74 -2.03
CA TYR A 217 -6.85 9.55 -1.50
C TYR A 217 -7.54 8.24 -1.93
N ASP A 218 -6.74 7.18 -2.12
CA ASP A 218 -7.22 5.84 -2.44
C ASP A 218 -7.72 5.10 -1.20
N GLN A 219 -7.18 5.43 -0.02
CA GLN A 219 -7.64 4.96 1.28
C GLN A 219 -7.38 6.02 2.34
N ALA A 220 -8.28 6.16 3.31
CA ALA A 220 -8.10 7.05 4.45
C ALA A 220 -8.57 6.38 5.74
N PHE A 221 -7.74 6.47 6.77
CA PHE A 221 -8.07 6.09 8.13
C PHE A 221 -8.35 7.38 8.92
N MET A 222 -9.59 7.53 9.36
CA MET A 222 -10.09 8.77 9.91
C MET A 222 -10.52 8.56 11.35
N PHE A 223 -10.06 9.45 12.24
CA PHE A 223 -10.25 9.33 13.68
C PHE A 223 -10.67 10.65 14.29
N ALA A 224 -11.64 10.60 15.22
CA ALA A 224 -11.83 11.67 16.18
C ALA A 224 -10.67 11.67 17.19
N TYR A 225 -10.10 12.83 17.48
CA TYR A 225 -9.02 12.93 18.45
C TYR A 225 -9.45 12.39 19.82
N SER A 226 -8.58 11.59 20.42
CA SER A 226 -8.71 11.10 21.78
C SER A 226 -7.41 11.35 22.51
N LEU A 227 -7.45 12.12 23.57
CA LEU A 227 -6.31 12.43 24.40
C LEU A 227 -5.69 11.14 24.95
N ARG A 228 -4.37 11.01 24.79
CA ARG A 228 -3.61 9.87 25.31
C ARG A 228 -2.66 10.36 26.41
N GLU A 229 -2.77 9.76 27.58
CA GLU A 229 -1.84 10.01 28.68
C GLU A 229 -0.37 9.88 28.22
N LYS A 230 0.55 10.57 28.90
CA LYS A 230 1.98 10.62 28.62
C LYS A 230 2.38 11.34 27.33
N THR A 231 1.46 11.67 26.42
CA THR A 231 1.78 12.46 25.24
C THR A 231 2.13 13.89 25.57
N HIS A 232 2.80 14.59 24.63
CA HIS A 232 3.08 16.01 24.81
C HIS A 232 1.77 16.81 24.88
N ALA A 233 0.79 16.51 24.02
CA ALA A 233 -0.51 17.16 24.04
C ALA A 233 -1.20 17.05 25.40
N ALA A 234 -1.20 15.87 26.02
CA ALA A 234 -1.80 15.67 27.34
C ALA A 234 -1.13 16.49 28.48
N ARG A 235 0.13 16.90 28.29
CA ARG A 235 0.89 17.66 29.31
C ARG A 235 0.73 19.17 29.19
N VAL A 236 0.52 19.69 27.97
CA VAL A 236 0.63 21.14 27.72
C VAL A 236 -0.52 21.71 26.90
N MET A 237 -1.48 20.90 26.47
CA MET A 237 -2.63 21.33 25.70
C MET A 237 -3.92 20.95 26.42
N VAL A 238 -5.00 21.65 26.11
CA VAL A 238 -6.35 21.34 26.58
C VAL A 238 -7.10 20.68 25.44
N ASP A 239 -7.77 19.58 25.72
CA ASP A 239 -8.70 18.93 24.78
C ASP A 239 -10.06 19.66 24.87
N ASP A 240 -10.13 20.81 24.19
CA ASP A 240 -11.21 21.79 24.29
C ASP A 240 -12.27 21.67 23.19
N VAL A 241 -12.08 20.76 22.21
CA VAL A 241 -13.07 20.54 21.16
C VAL A 241 -14.15 19.60 21.70
N PRO A 242 -15.43 20.00 21.75
CA PRO A 242 -16.51 19.15 22.26
C PRO A 242 -16.66 17.84 21.49
N ALA A 243 -17.05 16.76 22.18
CA ALA A 243 -17.19 15.43 21.58
C ALA A 243 -18.17 15.42 20.40
N GLU A 244 -19.27 16.19 20.49
CA GLU A 244 -20.27 16.33 19.42
C GLU A 244 -19.67 16.97 18.17
N VAL A 245 -18.82 18.00 18.35
CA VAL A 245 -18.11 18.65 17.24
C VAL A 245 -17.11 17.71 16.60
N LYS A 246 -16.34 16.95 17.41
CA LYS A 246 -15.45 15.91 16.90
C LYS A 246 -16.21 14.85 16.08
N GLY A 247 -17.37 14.41 16.57
CA GLY A 247 -18.23 13.44 15.88
C GLY A 247 -18.75 13.97 14.54
N ARG A 248 -19.26 15.21 14.52
CA ARG A 248 -19.72 15.89 13.29
C ARG A 248 -18.59 16.00 12.27
N ARG A 249 -17.44 16.54 12.67
CA ARG A 249 -16.26 16.71 11.80
C ARG A 249 -15.77 15.37 11.25
N LEU A 250 -15.81 14.29 12.06
CA LEU A 250 -15.45 12.95 11.58
C LEU A 250 -16.42 12.48 10.48
N GLN A 251 -17.71 12.71 10.62
CA GLN A 251 -18.69 12.36 9.58
C GLN A 251 -18.44 13.14 8.29
N GLU A 252 -18.18 14.44 8.38
CA GLU A 252 -17.87 15.29 7.22
C GLU A 252 -16.63 14.77 6.46
N ILE A 253 -15.57 14.39 7.15
CA ILE A 253 -14.35 13.79 6.54
C ILE A 253 -14.69 12.46 5.87
N ILE A 254 -15.49 11.60 6.51
CA ILE A 254 -15.90 10.31 5.96
C ILE A 254 -16.74 10.52 4.68
N GLU A 255 -17.62 11.49 4.66
CA GLU A 255 -18.47 11.80 3.50
C GLU A 255 -17.64 12.30 2.32
N VAL A 256 -16.71 13.24 2.55
CA VAL A 256 -15.78 13.73 1.53
C VAL A 256 -14.95 12.59 0.96
N PHE A 257 -14.37 11.75 1.83
CA PHE A 257 -13.59 10.59 1.39
C PHE A 257 -14.44 9.64 0.52
N ARG A 258 -15.63 9.26 0.98
CA ARG A 258 -16.53 8.33 0.26
C ARG A 258 -16.92 8.87 -1.12
N ARG A 259 -17.30 10.15 -1.20
CA ARG A 259 -17.63 10.79 -2.46
C ARG A 259 -16.44 10.75 -3.44
N ASN A 260 -15.27 11.12 -2.96
CA ASN A 260 -14.06 11.19 -3.79
C ASN A 260 -13.60 9.81 -4.27
N ILE A 261 -13.60 8.79 -3.40
CA ILE A 261 -13.13 7.46 -3.76
C ILE A 261 -14.10 6.74 -4.72
N ILE A 262 -15.41 6.93 -4.56
CA ILE A 262 -16.40 6.37 -5.49
C ILE A 262 -16.19 6.96 -6.89
N ALA A 263 -16.08 8.30 -6.99
CA ALA A 263 -15.86 8.97 -8.27
C ALA A 263 -14.53 8.52 -8.90
N LYS A 264 -13.44 8.53 -8.12
CA LYS A 264 -12.11 8.11 -8.58
C LYS A 264 -12.09 6.65 -9.05
N ASN A 265 -12.66 5.73 -8.26
CA ASN A 265 -12.66 4.32 -8.63
C ASN A 265 -13.48 4.05 -9.89
N LYS A 266 -14.62 4.73 -10.06
CA LYS A 266 -15.40 4.63 -11.30
C LYS A 266 -14.62 5.15 -12.50
N GLU A 267 -13.86 6.23 -12.33
CA GLU A 267 -13.09 6.86 -13.39
C GLU A 267 -11.84 6.04 -13.78
N VAL A 268 -11.13 5.47 -12.79
CA VAL A 268 -9.81 4.87 -12.97
C VAL A 268 -9.86 3.34 -13.02
N GLU A 269 -10.65 2.72 -12.14
CA GLU A 269 -10.59 1.28 -11.93
C GLU A 269 -11.57 0.49 -12.80
N SER A 270 -12.73 1.06 -13.13
CA SER A 270 -13.70 0.35 -13.97
C SER A 270 -13.10 0.02 -15.33
N GLY A 271 -13.16 -1.24 -15.72
CA GLY A 271 -12.58 -1.77 -16.94
C GLY A 271 -11.05 -1.93 -16.95
N SER A 272 -10.36 -1.65 -15.83
CA SER A 272 -8.91 -1.85 -15.74
C SER A 272 -8.53 -3.32 -15.56
N LEU A 273 -7.26 -3.63 -15.83
CA LEU A 273 -6.66 -4.93 -15.56
C LEU A 273 -5.73 -4.83 -14.35
N HIS A 274 -5.83 -5.77 -13.43
CA HIS A 274 -4.95 -5.85 -12.28
C HIS A 274 -4.36 -7.24 -12.09
N LEU A 275 -3.09 -7.29 -11.69
CA LEU A 275 -2.49 -8.49 -11.13
C LEU A 275 -2.87 -8.59 -9.65
N VAL A 276 -3.63 -9.59 -9.31
CA VAL A 276 -4.18 -9.83 -7.96
C VAL A 276 -3.47 -11.00 -7.31
N LEU A 277 -2.92 -10.81 -6.11
CA LEU A 277 -2.46 -11.91 -5.27
C LEU A 277 -3.66 -12.49 -4.52
N VAL A 278 -3.96 -13.76 -4.76
CA VAL A 278 -5.14 -14.44 -4.21
C VAL A 278 -4.96 -14.75 -2.72
N GLU A 279 -5.88 -14.26 -1.89
CA GLU A 279 -5.89 -14.50 -0.44
C GLU A 279 -6.76 -15.71 -0.05
N GLY A 280 -7.71 -16.10 -0.90
CA GLY A 280 -8.60 -17.25 -0.70
C GLY A 280 -10.03 -17.01 -1.17
N LEU A 281 -10.96 -17.79 -0.63
CA LEU A 281 -12.38 -17.60 -0.91
C LEU A 281 -12.91 -16.30 -0.31
N SER A 282 -13.82 -15.66 -1.01
CA SER A 282 -14.51 -14.48 -0.48
C SER A 282 -15.46 -14.88 0.67
N THR A 283 -15.74 -13.96 1.58
CA THR A 283 -16.67 -14.22 2.70
C THR A 283 -18.12 -14.48 2.26
N LYS A 284 -18.44 -14.16 1.00
CA LYS A 284 -19.75 -14.37 0.39
C LYS A 284 -19.75 -15.50 -0.64
N ALA A 285 -18.65 -16.25 -0.75
CA ALA A 285 -18.57 -17.41 -1.64
C ALA A 285 -19.54 -18.50 -1.19
N THR A 286 -20.26 -19.09 -2.16
CA THR A 286 -21.14 -20.25 -1.99
C THR A 286 -20.66 -21.38 -2.91
N ALA A 287 -21.18 -22.59 -2.72
CA ALA A 287 -20.87 -23.71 -3.60
C ALA A 287 -21.28 -23.41 -5.06
N ASP A 288 -22.40 -22.72 -5.25
CA ASP A 288 -22.93 -22.36 -6.57
C ASP A 288 -22.28 -21.09 -7.17
N ASN A 289 -21.62 -20.29 -6.32
CA ASN A 289 -20.91 -19.07 -6.74
C ASN A 289 -19.59 -18.92 -5.98
N PRO A 290 -18.56 -19.68 -6.35
CA PRO A 290 -17.25 -19.67 -5.68
C PRO A 290 -16.43 -18.45 -6.09
N THR A 291 -16.65 -17.32 -5.42
CA THR A 291 -15.85 -16.12 -5.64
C THR A 291 -14.57 -16.11 -4.81
N LEU A 292 -13.48 -15.66 -5.41
CA LEU A 292 -12.19 -15.47 -4.75
C LEU A 292 -12.01 -14.02 -4.30
N THR A 293 -11.09 -13.83 -3.37
CA THR A 293 -10.65 -12.48 -2.95
C THR A 293 -9.13 -12.39 -2.95
N GLY A 294 -8.63 -11.19 -3.21
CA GLY A 294 -7.21 -10.89 -3.17
C GLY A 294 -6.95 -9.39 -3.17
N ARG A 295 -5.67 -9.02 -3.34
CA ARG A 295 -5.24 -7.62 -3.38
C ARG A 295 -4.47 -7.29 -4.64
N THR A 296 -4.76 -6.10 -5.18
CA THR A 296 -3.99 -5.50 -6.26
C THR A 296 -2.63 -5.00 -5.74
N ASP A 297 -1.77 -4.59 -6.67
CA ASP A 297 -0.53 -3.87 -6.35
C ASP A 297 -0.80 -2.61 -5.51
N GLY A 298 -1.82 -1.84 -5.84
CA GLY A 298 -2.29 -0.68 -5.07
C GLY A 298 -2.95 -0.99 -3.72
N ASN A 299 -2.89 -2.24 -3.23
CA ASN A 299 -3.51 -2.70 -1.98
C ASN A 299 -5.05 -2.64 -1.95
N GLN A 300 -5.70 -2.54 -3.10
CA GLN A 300 -7.16 -2.54 -3.20
C GLN A 300 -7.67 -3.98 -3.12
N ARG A 301 -8.74 -4.18 -2.35
CA ARG A 301 -9.39 -5.48 -2.25
C ARG A 301 -10.20 -5.75 -3.51
N VAL A 302 -9.96 -6.91 -4.10
CA VAL A 302 -10.72 -7.41 -5.25
C VAL A 302 -11.50 -8.64 -4.84
N VAL A 303 -12.76 -8.73 -5.27
CA VAL A 303 -13.57 -9.95 -5.25
C VAL A 303 -13.87 -10.31 -6.70
N PHE A 304 -13.58 -11.52 -7.12
CA PHE A 304 -13.69 -11.89 -8.53
C PHE A 304 -14.20 -13.31 -8.72
N GLU A 305 -14.88 -13.50 -9.84
CA GLU A 305 -15.34 -14.79 -10.32
C GLU A 305 -14.22 -15.50 -11.09
N THR A 306 -14.21 -16.82 -11.05
CA THR A 306 -13.37 -17.65 -11.91
C THR A 306 -14.22 -18.24 -13.03
N ALA A 307 -13.62 -18.42 -14.21
CA ALA A 307 -14.30 -19.17 -15.27
C ALA A 307 -14.61 -20.59 -14.78
N GLN A 308 -15.85 -21.02 -14.92
CA GLN A 308 -16.28 -22.37 -14.60
C GLN A 308 -16.21 -23.24 -15.86
N TYR A 309 -15.62 -24.41 -15.74
CA TYR A 309 -15.58 -25.42 -16.79
C TYR A 309 -16.32 -26.67 -16.33
N ASN A 310 -17.17 -27.18 -17.19
CA ASN A 310 -17.72 -28.54 -17.02
C ASN A 310 -16.73 -29.51 -17.61
N ASP A 311 -16.30 -30.50 -16.83
CA ASP A 311 -15.52 -31.60 -17.34
C ASP A 311 -16.39 -32.57 -18.18
N THR A 312 -15.76 -33.55 -18.79
CA THR A 312 -16.44 -34.56 -19.60
C THR A 312 -17.44 -35.44 -18.80
N THR A 313 -17.42 -35.36 -17.48
CA THR A 313 -18.35 -36.05 -16.57
C THR A 313 -19.51 -35.14 -16.13
N GLY A 314 -19.55 -33.90 -16.57
CA GLY A 314 -20.55 -32.89 -16.18
C GLY A 314 -20.28 -32.27 -14.81
N GLN A 315 -19.10 -32.49 -14.21
CA GLN A 315 -18.72 -31.91 -12.96
C GLN A 315 -18.14 -30.50 -13.20
N THR A 316 -18.71 -29.47 -12.57
CA THR A 316 -18.26 -28.10 -12.68
C THR A 316 -17.03 -27.87 -11.79
N SER A 317 -15.92 -27.44 -12.38
CA SER A 317 -14.72 -27.05 -11.66
C SER A 317 -14.28 -25.63 -12.01
N SER A 318 -13.76 -24.89 -11.02
CA SER A 318 -13.14 -23.58 -11.23
C SER A 318 -11.68 -23.79 -11.58
N VAL A 319 -11.26 -23.33 -12.75
CA VAL A 319 -9.88 -23.45 -13.24
C VAL A 319 -9.35 -22.07 -13.59
N ILE A 320 -8.13 -21.77 -13.17
CA ILE A 320 -7.39 -20.58 -13.62
C ILE A 320 -6.34 -21.05 -14.63
N LYS A 321 -6.58 -20.79 -15.92
CA LYS A 321 -5.61 -21.07 -16.99
C LYS A 321 -4.46 -20.07 -16.95
N PRO A 322 -3.28 -20.38 -17.54
CA PRO A 322 -2.26 -19.38 -17.81
C PRO A 322 -2.83 -18.22 -18.64
N PHE A 323 -2.48 -16.98 -18.27
CA PHE A 323 -2.85 -15.78 -19.02
C PHE A 323 -1.67 -15.36 -19.90
N ASP A 324 -1.95 -15.14 -21.18
CA ASP A 324 -0.96 -14.53 -22.08
C ASP A 324 -0.86 -13.02 -21.80
N CYS A 325 0.17 -12.62 -21.08
CA CYS A 325 0.40 -11.23 -20.73
C CYS A 325 0.74 -10.33 -21.95
N ALA A 326 1.05 -10.91 -23.11
CA ALA A 326 1.24 -10.17 -24.36
C ALA A 326 -0.10 -9.88 -25.09
N SER A 327 -1.16 -10.62 -24.77
CA SER A 327 -2.50 -10.40 -25.37
C SER A 327 -3.05 -9.03 -24.99
N ARG A 328 -3.66 -8.36 -25.97
CA ARG A 328 -4.36 -7.07 -25.81
C ARG A 328 -5.89 -7.20 -25.88
N ASP A 329 -6.40 -8.41 -26.02
CA ASP A 329 -7.84 -8.66 -26.23
C ASP A 329 -8.72 -8.12 -25.08
N PHE A 330 -8.14 -7.99 -23.89
CA PHE A 330 -8.83 -7.51 -22.70
C PHE A 330 -8.53 -6.07 -22.32
N ASP A 331 -7.73 -5.35 -23.08
CA ASP A 331 -7.35 -3.96 -22.76
C ASP A 331 -8.50 -2.96 -22.98
N ASP A 332 -9.56 -3.32 -23.75
CA ASP A 332 -10.74 -2.48 -23.92
C ASP A 332 -11.51 -2.34 -22.58
N ARG A 333 -11.60 -1.11 -22.10
CA ARG A 333 -12.27 -0.79 -20.82
C ARG A 333 -13.78 -0.98 -20.86
N HIS A 334 -14.39 -1.01 -22.05
CA HIS A 334 -15.84 -1.06 -22.23
C HIS A 334 -16.40 -2.47 -22.34
N LEU A 335 -15.55 -3.51 -22.35
CA LEU A 335 -16.00 -4.90 -22.40
C LEU A 335 -16.95 -5.21 -21.25
N SER A 336 -18.15 -5.65 -21.59
CA SER A 336 -19.12 -6.19 -20.63
C SER A 336 -18.67 -7.55 -20.06
N ARG A 337 -19.34 -8.00 -18.99
CA ARG A 337 -19.09 -9.32 -18.41
C ARG A 337 -19.20 -10.45 -19.42
N ASP A 338 -20.25 -10.43 -20.25
CA ASP A 338 -20.53 -11.48 -21.24
C ASP A 338 -19.53 -11.49 -22.39
N GLU A 339 -19.07 -10.32 -22.84
CA GLU A 339 -17.99 -10.20 -23.82
C GLU A 339 -16.66 -10.74 -23.28
N VAL A 340 -16.31 -10.43 -22.01
CA VAL A 340 -15.12 -10.99 -21.36
C VAL A 340 -15.22 -12.50 -21.27
N LEU A 341 -16.35 -13.05 -20.87
CA LEU A 341 -16.57 -14.50 -20.82
C LEU A 341 -16.51 -15.13 -22.21
N GLY A 342 -17.02 -14.45 -23.25
CA GLY A 342 -16.90 -14.88 -24.66
C GLY A 342 -15.46 -14.98 -25.13
N LEU A 343 -14.60 -14.02 -24.75
CA LEU A 343 -13.17 -14.07 -25.06
C LEU A 343 -12.42 -15.17 -24.33
N LEU A 344 -12.84 -15.52 -23.12
CA LEU A 344 -12.26 -16.61 -22.34
C LEU A 344 -12.61 -18.02 -22.91
N HIS A 345 -13.67 -18.10 -23.73
CA HIS A 345 -14.17 -19.35 -24.31
C HIS A 345 -14.15 -19.37 -25.86
N PRO A 346 -13.11 -18.91 -26.57
CA PRO A 346 -13.06 -19.13 -28.02
C PRO A 346 -12.89 -20.63 -28.22
N HIS A 347 -13.79 -21.24 -28.98
CA HIS A 347 -13.81 -22.58 -29.54
C HIS A 347 -12.49 -23.40 -29.45
N SER A 348 -11.99 -23.75 -28.30
CA SER A 348 -10.74 -24.48 -28.19
C SER A 348 -10.98 -25.86 -27.55
N THR A 349 -10.72 -26.88 -28.36
CA THR A 349 -10.43 -28.26 -27.99
C THR A 349 -9.17 -28.42 -27.13
N TYR A 350 -8.92 -27.51 -26.20
CA TYR A 350 -7.79 -27.61 -25.28
C TYR A 350 -8.20 -28.51 -24.11
N THR A 351 -7.67 -29.72 -24.08
CA THR A 351 -7.69 -30.60 -22.91
C THR A 351 -6.66 -30.08 -21.91
N PRO A 352 -7.07 -29.49 -20.79
CA PRO A 352 -6.11 -29.10 -19.76
C PRO A 352 -5.53 -30.36 -19.13
N THR A 353 -4.22 -30.46 -19.09
CA THR A 353 -3.54 -31.35 -18.16
C THR A 353 -3.81 -30.82 -16.74
N LEU A 354 -4.62 -31.58 -16.01
CA LEU A 354 -5.27 -31.24 -14.73
C LEU A 354 -4.33 -31.06 -13.53
N ASP A 355 -3.00 -31.00 -13.71
CA ASP A 355 -2.05 -31.24 -12.63
C ASP A 355 -1.64 -30.01 -11.82
N HIS A 356 -2.08 -28.78 -12.14
CA HIS A 356 -1.51 -27.60 -11.49
C HIS A 356 -2.47 -26.70 -10.69
N TYR A 357 -3.80 -26.77 -10.84
CA TYR A 357 -4.71 -25.85 -10.15
C TYR A 357 -6.07 -26.49 -9.79
N SER A 358 -6.13 -27.26 -8.71
CA SER A 358 -7.43 -27.64 -8.13
C SER A 358 -8.04 -26.48 -7.34
N SER A 359 -9.36 -26.39 -7.27
CA SER A 359 -10.15 -25.34 -6.61
C SER A 359 -9.79 -25.05 -5.15
N THR A 360 -8.96 -25.86 -4.52
CA THR A 360 -8.50 -25.75 -3.14
C THR A 360 -7.16 -25.04 -2.98
N ASN A 361 -6.43 -24.73 -4.07
CA ASN A 361 -5.01 -24.29 -3.99
C ASN A 361 -4.71 -22.93 -4.63
N PHE A 362 -5.67 -22.03 -4.83
CA PHE A 362 -5.40 -20.72 -5.43
C PHE A 362 -4.72 -19.69 -4.49
N LYS A 363 -4.60 -19.99 -3.21
CA LYS A 363 -3.94 -19.07 -2.27
C LYS A 363 -2.47 -18.87 -2.67
N GLY A 364 -2.08 -17.60 -2.85
CA GLY A 364 -0.74 -17.21 -3.23
C GLY A 364 -0.45 -17.25 -4.73
N ALA A 365 -1.42 -17.61 -5.54
CA ALA A 365 -1.30 -17.45 -6.98
C ALA A 365 -1.50 -15.97 -7.36
N TYR A 366 -0.78 -15.53 -8.38
CA TYR A 366 -1.05 -14.27 -9.06
C TYR A 366 -2.05 -14.52 -10.19
N VAL A 367 -3.10 -13.71 -10.22
CA VAL A 367 -4.18 -13.81 -11.21
C VAL A 367 -4.44 -12.45 -11.81
N VAL A 368 -4.52 -12.40 -13.15
CA VAL A 368 -4.96 -11.20 -13.86
C VAL A 368 -6.47 -11.12 -13.78
N VAL A 369 -6.98 -10.00 -13.29
CA VAL A 369 -8.41 -9.76 -13.10
C VAL A 369 -8.84 -8.52 -13.87
N LYS A 370 -9.85 -8.66 -14.70
CA LYS A 370 -10.59 -7.55 -15.35
C LYS A 370 -11.59 -7.00 -14.35
N ILE A 371 -11.49 -5.72 -14.03
CA ILE A 371 -12.42 -5.06 -13.12
C ILE A 371 -13.68 -4.67 -13.89
N LEU A 372 -14.83 -5.11 -13.42
CA LEU A 372 -16.14 -4.79 -13.99
C LEU A 372 -16.80 -3.64 -13.22
N GLU A 373 -16.71 -3.67 -11.90
CA GLU A 373 -17.31 -2.67 -11.02
C GLU A 373 -16.33 -2.22 -9.93
N ALA A 374 -16.41 -0.97 -9.58
CA ALA A 374 -15.59 -0.37 -8.54
C ALA A 374 -16.44 0.40 -7.54
N SER A 375 -16.33 0.03 -6.26
CA SER A 375 -17.00 0.69 -5.13
C SER A 375 -15.98 1.45 -4.27
N ASN A 376 -16.45 2.02 -3.16
CA ASN A 376 -15.60 2.69 -2.19
C ASN A 376 -14.71 1.75 -1.37
N THR A 377 -15.05 0.45 -1.30
CA THR A 377 -14.37 -0.51 -0.40
C THR A 377 -13.78 -1.71 -1.12
N LYS A 378 -14.23 -2.00 -2.33
CA LYS A 378 -13.80 -3.18 -3.10
C LYS A 378 -13.98 -2.97 -4.59
N LEU A 379 -13.18 -3.70 -5.34
CA LEU A 379 -13.31 -3.91 -6.77
C LEU A 379 -13.96 -5.29 -7.00
N THR A 380 -14.78 -5.40 -8.04
CA THR A 380 -15.34 -6.69 -8.47
C THR A 380 -14.96 -6.95 -9.93
N GLY A 381 -14.64 -8.20 -10.26
CA GLY A 381 -14.15 -8.53 -11.59
C GLY A 381 -14.22 -10.00 -11.95
N ILE A 382 -13.60 -10.34 -13.06
CA ILE A 382 -13.48 -11.69 -13.60
C ILE A 382 -12.00 -12.03 -13.74
N ALA A 383 -11.61 -13.23 -13.29
CA ALA A 383 -10.28 -13.76 -13.52
C ALA A 383 -10.09 -14.12 -14.99
N LEU A 384 -9.05 -13.58 -15.60
CA LEU A 384 -8.65 -13.89 -16.98
C LEU A 384 -7.69 -15.07 -17.03
N GLY A 385 -6.80 -15.20 -16.05
CA GLY A 385 -5.84 -16.29 -15.95
C GLY A 385 -4.72 -16.03 -14.96
N GLY A 386 -3.92 -17.05 -14.70
CA GLY A 386 -2.72 -16.97 -13.87
C GLY A 386 -1.55 -16.37 -14.63
N CYS A 387 -0.74 -15.54 -13.95
CA CYS A 387 0.43 -14.91 -14.54
C CYS A 387 1.50 -14.75 -13.45
N SER A 388 2.79 -14.87 -13.78
CA SER A 388 3.83 -14.47 -12.85
C SER A 388 3.85 -12.95 -12.68
N ALA A 389 4.33 -12.46 -11.55
CA ALA A 389 4.48 -11.02 -11.36
C ALA A 389 5.50 -10.46 -12.35
N GLN A 390 6.58 -11.20 -12.62
CA GLN A 390 7.59 -10.83 -13.60
C GLN A 390 7.01 -10.63 -15.01
N ASP A 391 6.23 -11.60 -15.52
CA ASP A 391 5.63 -11.50 -16.87
C ASP A 391 4.63 -10.35 -16.94
N TRP A 392 3.85 -10.16 -15.90
CA TRP A 392 2.91 -9.05 -15.84
C TRP A 392 3.59 -7.68 -15.91
N TYR A 393 4.62 -7.47 -15.14
CA TYR A 393 5.33 -6.19 -15.12
C TYR A 393 6.13 -5.96 -16.40
N ASN A 394 6.63 -7.02 -17.05
CA ASN A 394 7.35 -6.93 -18.31
C ASN A 394 6.46 -6.67 -19.52
N ARG A 395 5.13 -6.88 -19.44
CA ARG A 395 4.21 -6.70 -20.57
C ARG A 395 4.24 -5.29 -21.20
N GLY A 396 4.63 -4.28 -20.42
CA GLY A 396 4.80 -2.90 -20.87
C GLY A 396 6.10 -2.62 -21.62
N SER A 397 7.12 -3.48 -21.47
CA SER A 397 8.43 -3.32 -22.11
C SER A 397 8.51 -3.89 -23.54
N PHE A 398 7.49 -4.60 -24.00
CA PHE A 398 7.36 -5.07 -25.39
C PHE A 398 6.82 -4.01 -26.34
N GLN A 399 6.72 -2.73 -25.92
CA GLN A 399 6.46 -1.58 -26.78
C GLN A 399 7.79 -0.95 -27.19
N GLY A 400 8.51 -1.58 -28.09
CA GLY A 400 9.67 -1.06 -28.80
C GLY A 400 9.43 -1.08 -30.29
#